data_7e06bf23e0e86880f4f21513faaced1d
#
_entry.id   7e06bf23e0e86880f4f21513faaced1d
#
_cell.length_a   1.000
_cell.length_b   1.000
_cell.length_c   1.000
_cell.angle_alpha   90.00
_cell.angle_beta   90.00
_cell.angle_gamma   90.00
#
_symmetry.space_group_name_H-M   'P 1'
#
loop_
_entity.id
_entity.type
_entity.pdbx_description
1 polymer ?
#
loop_
_entity_poly.entity_id
_entity_poly.type
_entity_poly.pdbx_seq_one_letter_code
_entity_poly.pdbx_strand_id
1 'polypeptide(L)'
;ELDMLLTAGERISNALVAMAIEELGCNARSFTGSQAGVITTGAHGKAKIIDVTPGRLQAALGEDQVVLVAGFQGVSQDTKDVTTLGRGGSDTTAVALAAALKADVCEIY
;
A
#
# COMPACT_ATOMS: atom_id res chain seq x y z
N GLU A 1 -17.31 4.00 5.72
CA GLU A 1 -17.44 5.01 4.67
C GLU A 1 -16.36 6.10 4.80
N LEU A 2 -16.00 6.51 6.03
CA LEU A 2 -14.93 7.49 6.23
C LEU A 2 -13.58 6.93 5.78
N ASP A 3 -13.28 5.65 6.05
CA ASP A 3 -12.07 5.00 5.56
C ASP A 3 -12.02 4.97 4.03
N MET A 4 -13.14 4.71 3.37
CA MET A 4 -13.23 4.80 1.91
C MET A 4 -12.87 6.20 1.41
N LEU A 5 -13.40 7.23 2.04
CA LEU A 5 -13.13 8.62 1.68
C LEU A 5 -11.67 9.00 1.91
N LEU A 6 -11.13 8.68 3.08
CA LEU A 6 -9.76 9.04 3.45
C LEU A 6 -8.70 8.36 2.56
N THR A 7 -8.96 7.15 2.09
CA THR A 7 -8.02 6.42 1.23
C THR A 7 -7.97 6.94 -0.20
N ALA A 8 -8.92 7.76 -0.61
CA ALA A 8 -9.00 8.24 -1.99
C ALA A 8 -7.79 9.10 -2.40
N GLY A 9 -7.31 9.96 -1.49
CA GLY A 9 -6.20 10.86 -1.77
C GLY A 9 -4.93 10.13 -2.17
N GLU A 10 -4.54 9.11 -1.43
CA GLU A 10 -3.35 8.32 -1.73
C GLU A 10 -3.47 7.53 -3.04
N ARG A 11 -4.65 7.03 -3.35
CA ARG A 11 -4.87 6.35 -4.63
C ARG A 11 -4.71 7.30 -5.82
N ILE A 12 -5.28 8.50 -5.71
CA ILE A 12 -5.15 9.54 -6.75
C ILE A 12 -3.68 9.92 -6.90
N SER A 13 -3.01 10.23 -5.80
CA SER A 13 -1.60 10.62 -5.78
C SER A 13 -0.69 9.54 -6.38
N ASN A 14 -0.88 8.29 -5.97
CA ASN A 14 -0.10 7.16 -6.49
C ASN A 14 -0.27 6.98 -8.01
N ALA A 15 -1.49 7.11 -8.50
CA ALA A 15 -1.75 6.98 -9.93
C ALA A 15 -1.05 8.10 -10.73
N LEU A 16 -1.10 9.34 -10.22
CA LEU A 16 -0.42 10.47 -10.86
C LEU A 16 1.10 10.29 -10.86
N VAL A 17 1.68 9.83 -9.75
CA VAL A 17 3.12 9.57 -9.66
C VAL A 17 3.53 8.43 -10.59
N ALA A 18 2.74 7.36 -10.67
CA ALA A 18 3.01 6.25 -11.60
C ALA A 18 3.04 6.73 -13.05
N MET A 19 2.06 7.57 -13.46
CA MET A 19 2.05 8.14 -14.81
C MET A 19 3.26 9.03 -15.06
N ALA A 20 3.66 9.83 -14.08
CA ALA A 20 4.84 10.69 -14.19
C ALA A 20 6.15 9.89 -14.35
N ILE A 21 6.27 8.77 -13.61
CA ILE A 21 7.42 7.88 -13.73
C ILE A 21 7.46 7.23 -15.11
N GLU A 22 6.32 6.82 -15.64
CA GLU A 22 6.26 6.24 -16.99
C GLU A 22 6.66 7.24 -18.06
N GLU A 23 6.30 8.51 -17.89
CA GLU A 23 6.76 9.58 -18.80
C GLU A 23 8.29 9.76 -18.79
N LEU A 24 8.96 9.40 -17.70
CA LEU A 24 10.42 9.41 -17.61
C LEU A 24 11.08 8.17 -18.24
N GLY A 25 10.29 7.25 -18.76
CA GLY A 25 10.79 6.05 -19.46
C GLY A 25 10.91 4.80 -18.59
N CYS A 26 10.42 4.83 -17.35
CA CYS A 26 10.41 3.68 -16.45
C CYS A 26 9.00 3.12 -16.35
N ASN A 27 8.87 1.79 -16.30
CA ASN A 27 7.57 1.17 -16.04
C ASN A 27 7.22 1.34 -14.57
N ALA A 28 5.99 1.77 -14.30
CA ALA A 28 5.50 1.97 -12.94
C ALA A 28 4.09 1.42 -12.78
N ARG A 29 3.77 0.98 -11.58
CA ARG A 29 2.43 0.48 -11.27
C ARG A 29 2.02 0.86 -9.86
N SER A 30 0.79 1.36 -9.73
CA SER A 30 0.21 1.70 -8.43
C SER A 30 -0.70 0.60 -7.91
N PHE A 31 -0.70 0.44 -6.59
CA PHE A 31 -1.52 -0.53 -5.88
C PHE A 31 -2.22 0.14 -4.70
N THR A 32 -3.46 -0.24 -4.45
CA THR A 32 -4.13 0.06 -3.18
C THR A 32 -3.53 -0.81 -2.08
N GLY A 33 -3.79 -0.47 -0.82
CA GLY A 33 -3.39 -1.33 0.29
C GLY A 33 -3.94 -2.75 0.18
N SER A 34 -5.19 -2.89 -0.24
CA SER A 34 -5.81 -4.20 -0.48
C SER A 34 -5.10 -4.97 -1.60
N GLN A 35 -4.83 -4.33 -2.73
CA GLN A 35 -4.11 -4.97 -3.84
C GLN A 35 -2.67 -5.34 -3.48
N ALA A 36 -2.06 -4.58 -2.59
CA ALA A 36 -0.72 -4.87 -2.06
C ALA A 36 -0.73 -6.00 -1.03
N GLY A 37 -1.89 -6.48 -0.63
CA GLY A 37 -2.05 -7.56 0.33
C GLY A 37 -1.91 -7.15 1.78
N VAL A 38 -2.17 -5.89 2.11
CA VAL A 38 -2.16 -5.41 3.51
C VAL A 38 -3.46 -5.82 4.19
N ILE A 39 -3.38 -6.85 5.02
CA ILE A 39 -4.51 -7.42 5.75
C ILE A 39 -4.56 -6.84 7.15
N THR A 40 -5.73 -6.37 7.57
CA THR A 40 -5.89 -5.66 8.83
C THR A 40 -7.00 -6.24 9.69
N THR A 41 -7.06 -5.76 10.95
CA THR A 41 -8.24 -5.90 11.79
C THR A 41 -9.39 -5.05 11.21
N GLY A 42 -10.62 -5.28 11.67
CA GLY A 42 -11.80 -4.51 11.24
C GLY A 42 -12.04 -3.21 12.01
N ALA A 43 -11.07 -2.73 12.79
CA ALA A 43 -11.22 -1.51 13.59
C ALA A 43 -11.01 -0.26 12.72
N HIS A 44 -12.07 0.24 12.11
CA HIS A 44 -12.02 1.41 11.23
C HIS A 44 -11.33 2.61 11.90
N GLY A 45 -10.50 3.32 11.11
CA GLY A 45 -9.75 4.50 11.59
C GLY A 45 -8.55 4.20 12.48
N LYS A 46 -8.41 2.99 12.96
CA LYS A 46 -7.32 2.53 13.84
C LYS A 46 -7.02 1.03 13.68
N ALA A 47 -7.18 0.53 12.47
CA ALA A 47 -6.89 -0.86 12.17
C ALA A 47 -5.42 -1.18 12.38
N LYS A 48 -5.13 -2.44 12.69
CA LYS A 48 -3.76 -2.96 12.83
C LYS A 48 -3.49 -3.96 11.73
N ILE A 49 -2.28 -3.91 11.17
CA ILE A 49 -1.84 -4.90 10.19
C ILE A 49 -1.69 -6.25 10.89
N ILE A 50 -2.38 -7.26 10.36
CA ILE A 50 -2.30 -8.64 10.83
C ILE A 50 -1.31 -9.42 9.99
N ASP A 51 -1.32 -9.20 8.67
CA ASP A 51 -0.52 -9.95 7.73
C ASP A 51 -0.30 -9.12 6.45
N VAL A 52 0.73 -9.47 5.70
CA VAL A 52 0.98 -8.93 4.38
C VAL A 52 1.20 -10.08 3.41
N THR A 53 0.39 -10.12 2.34
CA THR A 53 0.52 -11.13 1.27
C THR A 53 0.99 -10.45 -0.02
N PRO A 54 2.32 -10.26 -0.20
CA PRO A 54 2.85 -9.33 -1.20
C PRO A 54 3.01 -9.93 -2.61
N GLY A 55 2.30 -11.01 -2.95
CA GLY A 55 2.49 -11.72 -4.20
C GLY A 55 2.38 -10.86 -5.45
N ARG A 56 1.41 -9.94 -5.49
CA ARG A 56 1.23 -9.02 -6.63
C ARG A 56 2.37 -8.01 -6.74
N LEU A 57 2.89 -7.53 -5.60
CA LEU A 57 4.04 -6.62 -5.57
C LEU A 57 5.30 -7.34 -6.04
N GLN A 58 5.52 -8.57 -5.57
CA GLN A 58 6.66 -9.39 -5.97
C GLN A 58 6.65 -9.64 -7.48
N ALA A 59 5.49 -9.95 -8.06
CA ALA A 59 5.35 -10.15 -9.50
C ALA A 59 5.70 -8.89 -10.29
N ALA A 60 5.20 -7.73 -9.86
CA ALA A 60 5.50 -6.45 -10.52
C ALA A 60 6.98 -6.08 -10.42
N LEU A 61 7.59 -6.26 -9.24
CA LEU A 61 9.02 -6.03 -9.03
C LEU A 61 9.87 -6.97 -9.88
N GLY A 62 9.43 -8.23 -10.06
CA GLY A 62 10.10 -9.21 -10.93
C GLY A 62 10.06 -8.84 -12.42
N GLU A 63 9.15 -7.96 -12.81
CA GLU A 63 9.04 -7.40 -14.16
C GLU A 63 9.76 -6.05 -14.30
N ASP A 64 10.64 -5.71 -13.37
CA ASP A 64 11.38 -4.45 -13.31
C ASP A 64 10.50 -3.19 -13.26
N GLN A 65 9.32 -3.30 -12.65
CA GLN A 65 8.43 -2.17 -12.46
C GLN A 65 8.79 -1.40 -11.18
N VAL A 66 8.64 -0.08 -11.22
CA VAL A 66 8.57 0.74 -10.01
C VAL A 66 7.19 0.55 -9.40
N VAL A 67 7.14 0.11 -8.16
CA VAL A 67 5.89 -0.22 -7.46
C VAL A 67 5.56 0.89 -6.47
N LEU A 68 4.36 1.45 -6.61
CA LEU A 68 3.83 2.44 -5.67
C LEU A 68 2.67 1.82 -4.89
N VAL A 69 2.68 1.99 -3.60
CA VAL A 69 1.61 1.46 -2.74
C VAL A 69 0.99 2.60 -1.93
N ALA A 70 -0.34 2.68 -1.98
CA ALA A 70 -1.08 3.62 -1.15
C ALA A 70 -0.94 3.22 0.32
N GLY A 71 -0.29 4.08 1.12
CA GLY A 71 -0.04 3.84 2.53
C GLY A 71 -1.26 4.03 3.42
N PHE A 72 -1.12 3.74 4.69
CA PHE A 72 -2.07 3.83 5.82
C PHE A 72 -3.40 3.12 5.62
N GLN A 73 -3.54 2.30 4.63
CA GLN A 73 -4.77 1.60 4.28
C GLN A 73 -4.56 0.12 4.06
N GLY A 74 -5.61 -0.65 4.25
CA GLY A 74 -5.61 -2.08 4.02
C GLY A 74 -7.02 -2.61 3.84
N VAL A 75 -7.18 -3.89 4.03
CA VAL A 75 -8.48 -4.58 3.94
C VAL A 75 -8.69 -5.44 5.18
N SER A 76 -9.87 -5.35 5.78
CA SER A 76 -10.24 -6.19 6.91
C SER A 76 -10.20 -7.66 6.53
N GLN A 77 -9.57 -8.48 7.35
CA GLN A 77 -9.54 -9.92 7.16
C GLN A 77 -10.94 -10.54 7.12
N ASP A 78 -11.83 -10.06 7.97
CA ASP A 78 -13.15 -10.65 8.18
C ASP A 78 -14.18 -10.12 7.19
N THR A 79 -14.34 -8.80 7.11
CA THR A 79 -15.40 -8.16 6.32
C THR A 79 -14.99 -7.80 4.91
N LYS A 80 -13.69 -7.76 4.62
CA LYS A 80 -13.12 -7.28 3.35
C LYS A 80 -13.36 -5.79 3.11
N ASP A 81 -13.77 -5.06 4.12
CA ASP A 81 -13.89 -3.60 4.06
C ASP A 81 -12.53 -2.93 3.97
N VAL A 82 -12.48 -1.80 3.28
CA VAL A 82 -11.32 -0.92 3.29
C VAL A 82 -11.15 -0.34 4.69
N THR A 83 -9.93 -0.39 5.22
CA THR A 83 -9.60 0.09 6.57
C THR A 83 -8.46 1.09 6.52
N THR A 84 -8.39 1.95 7.53
CA THR A 84 -7.25 2.86 7.74
C THR A 84 -6.59 2.59 9.10
N LEU A 85 -5.27 2.84 9.14
CA LEU A 85 -4.44 2.53 10.31
C LEU A 85 -4.36 3.68 11.33
N GLY A 86 -4.84 4.86 10.95
CA GLY A 86 -4.71 6.05 11.78
C GLY A 86 -3.36 6.76 11.61
N ARG A 87 -2.97 7.56 12.60
CA ARG A 87 -1.73 8.35 12.55
C ARG A 87 -0.49 7.47 12.48
N GLY A 88 0.47 7.88 11.65
CA GLY A 88 1.69 7.11 11.43
C GLY A 88 1.50 5.87 10.55
N GLY A 89 0.32 5.67 10.00
CA GLY A 89 -0.03 4.49 9.22
C GLY A 89 0.80 4.32 7.95
N SER A 90 1.23 5.42 7.31
CA SER A 90 2.08 5.33 6.12
C SER A 90 3.46 4.78 6.44
N ASP A 91 4.07 5.22 7.54
CA ASP A 91 5.36 4.70 8.01
C ASP A 91 5.22 3.22 8.40
N THR A 92 4.15 2.86 9.12
CA THR A 92 3.85 1.48 9.49
C THR A 92 3.70 0.61 8.25
N THR A 93 2.99 1.08 7.24
CA THR A 93 2.82 0.39 5.96
C THR A 93 4.17 0.16 5.28
N ALA A 94 5.02 1.19 5.20
CA ALA A 94 6.34 1.09 4.58
C ALA A 94 7.21 0.02 5.26
N VAL A 95 7.25 0.01 6.59
CA VAL A 95 8.01 -0.97 7.36
C VAL A 95 7.46 -2.39 7.16
N ALA A 96 6.14 -2.55 7.20
CA ALA A 96 5.50 -3.85 6.99
C ALA A 96 5.78 -4.42 5.59
N LEU A 97 5.70 -3.57 4.56
CA LEU A 97 6.00 -3.97 3.18
C LEU A 97 7.48 -4.30 3.00
N ALA A 98 8.37 -3.49 3.56
CA ALA A 98 9.81 -3.77 3.51
C ALA A 98 10.15 -5.13 4.12
N ALA A 99 9.55 -5.44 5.26
CA ALA A 99 9.74 -6.73 5.92
C ALA A 99 9.18 -7.89 5.07
N ALA A 100 7.96 -7.74 4.55
CA ALA A 100 7.31 -8.77 3.75
C ALA A 100 8.03 -9.05 2.42
N LEU A 101 8.57 -8.00 1.79
CA LEU A 101 9.32 -8.09 0.55
C LEU A 101 10.80 -8.42 0.76
N LYS A 102 11.27 -8.47 2.01
CA LYS A 102 12.68 -8.66 2.35
C LYS A 102 13.57 -7.62 1.67
N ALA A 103 13.14 -6.36 1.74
CA ALA A 103 13.90 -5.25 1.16
C ALA A 103 15.26 -5.09 1.84
N ASP A 104 16.25 -4.65 1.09
CA ASP A 104 17.59 -4.39 1.62
C ASP A 104 17.61 -3.17 2.55
N VAL A 105 16.76 -2.20 2.27
CA VAL A 105 16.65 -0.97 3.06
C VAL A 105 15.22 -0.44 3.02
N CYS A 106 14.83 0.26 4.09
CA CYS A 106 13.58 1.01 4.16
C CYS A 106 13.91 2.42 4.64
N GLU A 107 13.62 3.41 3.82
CA GLU A 107 13.90 4.80 4.13
C GLU A 107 12.60 5.56 4.37
N ILE A 108 12.57 6.36 5.43
CA ILE A 108 11.44 7.23 5.78
C ILE A 108 11.92 8.68 5.68
N TYR A 109 11.22 9.48 4.89
CA TYR A 109 11.56 10.89 4.68
C TYR A 109 10.59 11.85 5.34
#